data_1bbccbf4448b3a0b490d6454554c564d
#
_entry.id   1bbccbf4448b3a0b490d6454554c564d
#
_cell.length_a   1.000
_cell.length_b   1.000
_cell.length_c   1.000
_cell.angle_alpha   90.00
_cell.angle_beta   90.00
_cell.angle_gamma   90.00
#
_symmetry.space_group_name_H-M   'P 1'
#
loop_
_entity.id
_entity.type
_entity.pdbx_description
1 polymer ?
#
loop_
_entity_poly.entity_id
_entity_poly.type
_entity_poly.pdbx_seq_one_letter_code
_entity_poly.pdbx_strand_id
1 'polypeptide(L)'
;MLRERVLAMKTIWTEDEPSFHGEFVNFDRLWSYPKPVQKPHPPIVMGSIKPQGLQRIVDCCDGWCPADMAIEDFRRVMAELQERCKKAGRDPHSLSLSIFAAGDPEESKLHRYREFGVERVVLGVGRTDVDVKEKVLPFLDRYAKLIPKLA
;
A
#
# COMPACT_ATOMS: atom_id res chain seq x y z
N MET A 1 11.19 3.73 15.88
CA MET A 1 9.78 3.62 16.32
C MET A 1 8.85 2.96 15.29
N LEU A 2 8.53 3.52 14.07
CA LEU A 2 7.56 2.91 13.13
C LEU A 2 8.01 1.51 12.64
N ARG A 3 9.24 1.40 12.12
CA ARG A 3 9.80 0.11 11.66
C ARG A 3 9.68 -0.98 12.72
N GLU A 4 10.05 -0.67 13.96
CA GLU A 4 9.99 -1.60 15.07
C GLU A 4 8.57 -2.07 15.38
N ARG A 5 7.59 -1.16 15.37
CA ARG A 5 6.18 -1.52 15.52
C ARG A 5 5.69 -2.46 14.41
N VAL A 6 6.11 -2.20 13.17
CA VAL A 6 5.77 -3.08 12.05
C VAL A 6 6.39 -4.47 12.23
N LEU A 7 7.64 -4.56 12.65
CA LEU A 7 8.29 -5.84 12.91
C LEU A 7 7.60 -6.59 14.06
N ALA A 8 7.28 -5.91 15.15
CA ALA A 8 6.53 -6.48 16.27
C ALA A 8 5.15 -7.00 15.83
N MET A 9 4.43 -6.28 14.96
CA MET A 9 3.17 -6.75 14.40
C MET A 9 3.36 -8.02 13.55
N LYS A 10 4.39 -8.07 12.71
CA LYS A 10 4.71 -9.27 11.92
C LYS A 10 4.97 -10.46 12.84
N THR A 11 5.77 -10.29 13.88
CA THR A 11 6.05 -11.33 14.89
C THR A 11 4.75 -11.82 15.55
N ILE A 12 3.87 -10.89 15.99
CA ILE A 12 2.57 -11.25 16.60
C ILE A 12 1.69 -12.08 15.64
N TRP A 13 1.72 -11.78 14.35
CA TRP A 13 0.88 -12.45 13.36
C TRP A 13 1.42 -13.82 12.91
N THR A 14 2.74 -14.04 13.02
CA THR A 14 3.40 -15.23 12.46
C THR A 14 3.74 -16.29 13.51
N GLU A 15 3.99 -15.89 14.76
CA GLU A 15 4.41 -16.79 15.83
C GLU A 15 3.26 -17.10 16.80
N ASP A 16 3.23 -18.32 17.33
CA ASP A 16 2.16 -18.76 18.26
C ASP A 16 2.26 -18.06 19.61
N GLU A 17 3.46 -17.99 20.18
CA GLU A 17 3.80 -17.29 21.42
C GLU A 17 4.88 -16.23 21.15
N PRO A 18 4.55 -15.13 20.46
CA PRO A 18 5.53 -14.13 20.07
C PRO A 18 6.13 -13.41 21.25
N SER A 19 7.42 -13.16 21.17
CA SER A 19 8.15 -12.23 22.03
C SER A 19 8.88 -11.21 21.18
N PHE A 20 8.98 -9.98 21.65
CA PHE A 20 9.67 -8.92 20.93
C PHE A 20 10.36 -7.97 21.91
N HIS A 21 11.65 -7.71 21.68
CA HIS A 21 12.49 -6.85 22.53
C HIS A 21 13.16 -5.79 21.68
N GLY A 22 12.56 -4.61 21.61
CA GLY A 22 13.07 -3.45 20.91
C GLY A 22 13.29 -2.25 21.83
N GLU A 23 13.62 -1.14 21.25
CA GLU A 23 13.78 0.13 21.99
C GLU A 23 12.43 0.69 22.46
N PHE A 24 11.37 0.55 21.63
CA PHE A 24 10.05 1.16 21.86
C PHE A 24 8.93 0.14 22.11
N VAL A 25 9.14 -1.12 21.72
CA VAL A 25 8.14 -2.19 21.86
C VAL A 25 8.79 -3.36 22.55
N ASN A 26 8.23 -3.78 23.69
CA ASN A 26 8.72 -4.91 24.46
C ASN A 26 7.54 -5.72 24.98
N PHE A 27 7.55 -7.02 24.72
CA PHE A 27 6.61 -7.97 25.31
C PHE A 27 7.17 -9.39 25.27
N ASP A 28 6.71 -10.22 26.20
CA ASP A 28 7.03 -11.63 26.31
C ASP A 28 5.76 -12.47 26.20
N ARG A 29 5.86 -13.57 25.43
CA ARG A 29 4.88 -14.66 25.34
C ARG A 29 3.44 -14.17 25.23
N LEU A 30 3.18 -13.32 24.22
CA LEU A 30 1.86 -12.76 23.98
C LEU A 30 0.95 -13.77 23.28
N TRP A 31 -0.27 -13.91 23.75
CA TRP A 31 -1.32 -14.64 23.03
C TRP A 31 -2.17 -13.68 22.20
N SER A 32 -2.17 -13.89 20.89
CA SER A 32 -2.96 -13.09 19.95
C SER A 32 -3.65 -14.01 18.94
N TYR A 33 -4.90 -14.30 19.15
CA TYR A 33 -5.72 -15.17 18.32
C TYR A 33 -7.09 -14.53 18.04
N PRO A 34 -7.72 -14.82 16.87
CA PRO A 34 -7.23 -15.72 15.81
C PRO A 34 -6.05 -15.14 15.05
N LYS A 35 -5.17 -16.02 14.52
CA LYS A 35 -4.10 -15.61 13.60
C LYS A 35 -4.68 -15.23 12.23
N PRO A 36 -4.03 -14.33 11.47
CA PRO A 36 -4.45 -13.98 10.13
C PRO A 36 -4.54 -15.21 9.20
N VAL A 37 -5.57 -15.23 8.37
CA VAL A 37 -5.73 -16.28 7.33
C VAL A 37 -4.65 -16.13 6.27
N GLN A 38 -4.31 -14.90 5.90
CA GLN A 38 -3.23 -14.64 4.95
C GLN A 38 -1.87 -15.01 5.53
N LYS A 39 -1.06 -15.69 4.73
CA LYS A 39 0.29 -16.13 5.13
C LYS A 39 1.37 -15.43 4.29
N PRO A 40 2.51 -15.09 4.88
CA PRO A 40 2.87 -15.24 6.31
C PRO A 40 2.09 -14.30 7.23
N HIS A 41 1.59 -13.17 6.75
CA HIS A 41 0.77 -12.17 7.43
C HIS A 41 0.03 -11.29 6.40
N PRO A 42 -0.98 -10.49 6.79
CA PRO A 42 -1.59 -9.51 5.91
C PRO A 42 -0.54 -8.54 5.35
N PRO A 43 -0.58 -8.20 4.04
CA PRO A 43 0.38 -7.28 3.45
C PRO A 43 0.35 -5.91 4.13
N ILE A 44 1.51 -5.39 4.46
CA ILE A 44 1.67 -4.06 5.01
C ILE A 44 2.07 -3.11 3.89
N VAL A 45 1.20 -2.15 3.61
CA VAL A 45 1.46 -1.13 2.59
C VAL A 45 1.63 0.25 3.24
N MET A 46 2.47 1.08 2.66
CA MET A 46 2.73 2.42 3.16
C MET A 46 2.69 3.45 2.02
N GLY A 47 1.97 4.55 2.25
CA GLY A 47 1.92 5.71 1.35
C GLY A 47 2.92 6.77 1.80
N SER A 48 4.07 6.87 1.16
CA SER A 48 5.04 7.94 1.38
C SER A 48 5.82 8.21 0.09
N ILE A 49 6.15 9.48 -0.13
CA ILE A 49 7.00 9.95 -1.22
C ILE A 49 8.30 10.59 -0.71
N LYS A 50 8.46 10.66 0.62
CA LYS A 50 9.65 11.25 1.24
C LYS A 50 10.75 10.20 1.36
N PRO A 51 12.04 10.57 1.22
CA PRO A 51 13.16 9.63 1.27
C PRO A 51 13.17 8.69 2.47
N GLN A 52 12.86 9.21 3.67
CA GLN A 52 12.78 8.40 4.89
C GLN A 52 11.60 7.41 4.87
N GLY A 53 10.49 7.79 4.25
CA GLY A 53 9.33 6.90 4.08
C GLY A 53 9.60 5.81 3.06
N LEU A 54 10.24 6.14 1.94
CA LEU A 54 10.65 5.17 0.93
C LEU A 54 11.62 4.13 1.52
N GLN A 55 12.56 4.58 2.37
CA GLN A 55 13.45 3.65 3.06
C GLN A 55 12.69 2.68 3.97
N ARG A 56 11.70 3.17 4.72
CA ARG A 56 10.85 2.31 5.57
C ARG A 56 10.05 1.29 4.76
N ILE A 57 9.58 1.68 3.56
CA ILE A 57 8.90 0.76 2.65
C ILE A 57 9.85 -0.38 2.29
N VAL A 58 11.07 -0.06 1.89
CA VAL A 58 12.10 -1.07 1.57
C VAL A 58 12.43 -1.96 2.76
N ASP A 59 12.52 -1.39 3.96
CA ASP A 59 12.96 -2.10 5.16
C ASP A 59 11.92 -3.07 5.73
N CYS A 60 10.62 -2.76 5.63
CA CYS A 60 9.64 -3.52 6.39
C CYS A 60 8.22 -3.61 5.81
N CYS A 61 7.93 -2.99 4.66
CA CYS A 61 6.61 -3.06 4.04
C CYS A 61 6.57 -4.07 2.88
N ASP A 62 5.37 -4.48 2.51
CA ASP A 62 5.11 -5.43 1.43
C ASP A 62 4.59 -4.72 0.18
N GLY A 63 4.31 -3.42 0.28
CA GLY A 63 3.85 -2.62 -0.85
C GLY A 63 3.94 -1.11 -0.64
N TRP A 64 3.76 -0.38 -1.73
CA TRP A 64 3.72 1.08 -1.78
C TRP A 64 2.35 1.54 -2.28
N CYS A 65 1.70 2.42 -1.53
CA CYS A 65 0.39 2.97 -1.87
C CYS A 65 0.37 4.50 -1.65
N PRO A 66 1.00 5.28 -2.53
CA PRO A 66 0.95 6.74 -2.42
C PRO A 66 -0.43 7.29 -2.79
N ALA A 67 -0.68 8.53 -2.38
CA ALA A 67 -1.77 9.31 -2.95
C ALA A 67 -1.52 9.60 -4.44
N ASP A 68 -2.60 9.81 -5.16
CA ASP A 68 -2.56 10.22 -6.56
C ASP A 68 -1.71 11.48 -6.77
N MET A 69 -0.95 11.52 -7.86
CA MET A 69 -0.04 12.60 -8.20
C MET A 69 0.13 12.73 -9.72
N ALA A 70 0.90 13.72 -10.15
CA ALA A 70 1.29 13.82 -11.56
C ALA A 70 2.09 12.58 -12.00
N ILE A 71 1.90 12.13 -13.22
CA ILE A 71 2.53 10.91 -13.75
C ILE A 71 4.06 11.01 -13.72
N GLU A 72 4.60 12.17 -14.01
CA GLU A 72 6.04 12.44 -13.98
C GLU A 72 6.62 12.28 -12.56
N ASP A 73 5.90 12.80 -11.55
CA ASP A 73 6.29 12.64 -10.15
C ASP A 73 6.20 11.18 -9.71
N PHE A 74 5.14 10.48 -10.10
CA PHE A 74 4.99 9.05 -9.82
C PHE A 74 6.18 8.25 -10.38
N ARG A 75 6.53 8.49 -11.65
CA ARG A 75 7.67 7.85 -12.31
C ARG A 75 8.98 8.12 -11.56
N ARG A 76 9.23 9.37 -11.19
CA ARG A 76 10.42 9.78 -10.46
C ARG A 76 10.54 9.10 -9.09
N VAL A 77 9.46 9.11 -8.31
CA VAL A 77 9.45 8.49 -6.96
C VAL A 77 9.54 6.98 -7.04
N MET A 78 8.87 6.36 -8.03
CA MET A 78 8.98 4.92 -8.27
C MET A 78 10.41 4.50 -8.61
N ALA A 79 11.09 5.25 -9.48
CA ALA A 79 12.49 4.98 -9.82
C ALA A 79 13.39 5.09 -8.59
N GLU A 80 13.18 6.10 -7.72
CA GLU A 80 13.92 6.22 -6.45
C GLU A 80 13.66 5.01 -5.53
N LEU A 81 12.41 4.57 -5.42
CA LEU A 81 12.05 3.40 -4.61
C LEU A 81 12.73 2.13 -5.14
N GLN A 82 12.73 1.91 -6.45
CA GLN A 82 13.39 0.77 -7.08
C GLN A 82 14.90 0.77 -6.83
N GLU A 83 15.56 1.92 -6.95
CA GLU A 83 17.00 2.04 -6.65
C GLU A 83 17.31 1.77 -5.19
N ARG A 84 16.45 2.18 -4.26
CA ARG A 84 16.60 1.84 -2.84
C ARG A 84 16.44 0.35 -2.59
N CYS A 85 15.49 -0.32 -3.25
CA CYS A 85 15.35 -1.78 -3.20
C CYS A 85 16.61 -2.47 -3.66
N LYS A 86 17.15 -2.12 -4.83
CA LYS A 86 18.40 -2.68 -5.36
C LYS A 86 19.57 -2.51 -4.40
N LYS A 87 19.75 -1.31 -3.83
CA LYS A 87 20.81 -1.03 -2.85
C LYS A 87 20.68 -1.86 -1.57
N ALA A 88 19.46 -2.21 -1.19
CA ALA A 88 19.17 -3.07 -0.04
C ALA A 88 19.18 -4.58 -0.37
N GLY A 89 19.50 -4.97 -1.61
CA GLY A 89 19.45 -6.37 -2.05
C GLY A 89 18.04 -6.93 -2.15
N ARG A 90 17.02 -6.07 -2.23
CA ARG A 90 15.61 -6.45 -2.36
C ARG A 90 15.17 -6.36 -3.81
N ASP A 91 14.45 -7.38 -4.28
CA ASP A 91 13.80 -7.29 -5.59
C ASP A 91 12.74 -6.18 -5.59
N PRO A 92 12.84 -5.16 -6.47
CA PRO A 92 11.83 -4.12 -6.58
C PRO A 92 10.43 -4.65 -6.90
N HIS A 93 10.32 -5.76 -7.63
CA HIS A 93 9.04 -6.39 -7.98
C HIS A 93 8.41 -7.17 -6.83
N SER A 94 9.09 -7.31 -5.69
CA SER A 94 8.51 -7.87 -4.47
C SER A 94 7.55 -6.91 -3.76
N LEU A 95 7.48 -5.65 -4.18
CA LEU A 95 6.57 -4.64 -3.64
C LEU A 95 5.30 -4.57 -4.50
N SER A 96 4.13 -4.82 -3.89
CA SER A 96 2.86 -4.52 -4.54
C SER A 96 2.69 -3.02 -4.72
N LEU A 97 2.20 -2.60 -5.89
CA LEU A 97 1.98 -1.19 -6.20
C LEU A 97 0.49 -0.88 -6.20
N SER A 98 0.10 0.06 -5.36
CA SER A 98 -1.27 0.56 -5.31
C SER A 98 -1.27 2.09 -5.35
N ILE A 99 -2.38 2.69 -5.77
CA ILE A 99 -2.59 4.15 -5.74
C ILE A 99 -3.85 4.45 -4.94
N PHE A 100 -3.80 5.43 -4.08
CA PHE A 100 -4.98 6.01 -3.45
C PHE A 100 -5.38 7.28 -4.23
N ALA A 101 -6.38 7.15 -5.08
CA ALA A 101 -6.90 8.25 -5.89
C ALA A 101 -8.13 8.87 -5.21
N ALA A 102 -7.99 10.09 -4.73
CA ALA A 102 -9.12 10.90 -4.27
C ALA A 102 -9.74 11.62 -5.47
N GLY A 103 -11.05 11.47 -5.65
CA GLY A 103 -11.78 12.13 -6.74
C GLY A 103 -12.01 11.22 -7.94
N ASP A 104 -11.93 11.79 -9.13
CA ASP A 104 -12.39 11.21 -10.38
C ASP A 104 -11.24 11.14 -11.40
N PRO A 105 -10.32 10.16 -11.29
CA PRO A 105 -9.22 10.05 -12.22
C PRO A 105 -9.69 9.69 -13.63
N GLU A 106 -9.09 10.34 -14.63
CA GLU A 106 -9.35 10.03 -16.03
C GLU A 106 -8.93 8.59 -16.40
N GLU A 107 -9.68 7.96 -17.32
CA GLU A 107 -9.39 6.61 -17.81
C GLU A 107 -7.96 6.50 -18.37
N SER A 108 -7.50 7.55 -19.08
CA SER A 108 -6.13 7.64 -19.61
C SER A 108 -5.07 7.51 -18.52
N LYS A 109 -5.31 8.12 -17.36
CA LYS A 109 -4.39 8.05 -16.21
C LYS A 109 -4.36 6.66 -15.58
N LEU A 110 -5.50 5.99 -15.51
CA LEU A 110 -5.58 4.61 -15.02
C LEU A 110 -4.79 3.65 -15.92
N HIS A 111 -4.87 3.81 -17.24
CA HIS A 111 -4.03 3.05 -18.18
C HIS A 111 -2.54 3.30 -17.96
N ARG A 112 -2.13 4.56 -17.71
CA ARG A 112 -0.73 4.88 -17.40
C ARG A 112 -0.26 4.23 -16.11
N TYR A 113 -1.09 4.19 -15.07
CA TYR A 113 -0.74 3.47 -13.83
C TYR A 113 -0.57 1.97 -14.09
N ARG A 114 -1.43 1.36 -14.88
CA ARG A 114 -1.27 -0.04 -15.30
C ARG A 114 0.06 -0.29 -16.02
N GLU A 115 0.46 0.57 -16.96
CA GLU A 115 1.75 0.49 -17.65
C GLU A 115 2.95 0.53 -16.70
N PHE A 116 2.82 1.18 -15.55
CA PHE A 116 3.83 1.19 -14.48
C PHE A 116 3.76 -0.01 -13.55
N GLY A 117 2.86 -0.96 -13.76
CA GLY A 117 2.70 -2.14 -12.92
C GLY A 117 1.88 -1.90 -11.66
N VAL A 118 1.07 -0.83 -11.62
CA VAL A 118 0.12 -0.62 -10.52
C VAL A 118 -0.98 -1.67 -10.59
N GLU A 119 -1.09 -2.48 -9.54
CA GLU A 119 -2.03 -3.60 -9.44
C GLU A 119 -3.42 -3.16 -8.97
N ARG A 120 -3.48 -2.06 -8.23
CA ARG A 120 -4.72 -1.59 -7.61
C ARG A 120 -4.79 -0.07 -7.53
N VAL A 121 -5.92 0.48 -7.93
CA VAL A 121 -6.26 1.87 -7.67
C VAL A 121 -7.45 1.90 -6.71
N VAL A 122 -7.26 2.47 -5.53
CA VAL A 122 -8.30 2.70 -4.54
C VAL A 122 -8.95 4.04 -4.82
N LEU A 123 -10.19 4.03 -5.26
CA LEU A 123 -10.94 5.24 -5.57
C LEU A 123 -11.65 5.75 -4.31
N GLY A 124 -11.32 6.96 -3.91
CA GLY A 124 -12.00 7.66 -2.82
C GLY A 124 -13.14 8.52 -3.35
N VAL A 125 -14.38 8.20 -3.00
CA VAL A 125 -15.50 9.14 -3.18
C VAL A 125 -15.30 10.28 -2.18
N GLY A 126 -15.25 11.52 -2.66
CA GLY A 126 -14.98 12.71 -1.85
C GLY A 126 -15.88 12.79 -0.60
N ARG A 127 -15.32 13.31 0.49
CA ARG A 127 -15.97 13.40 1.80
C ARG A 127 -17.21 14.30 1.75
N THR A 128 -18.23 13.89 2.55
CA THR A 128 -19.36 14.63 3.09
C THR A 128 -20.60 14.76 2.21
N ASP A 129 -21.77 14.59 2.86
CA ASP A 129 -23.15 14.92 2.42
C ASP A 129 -23.49 14.46 1.00
N VAL A 130 -22.89 13.32 0.62
CA VAL A 130 -23.02 12.80 -0.72
C VAL A 130 -24.24 11.95 -0.77
N ASP A 131 -25.21 12.36 -1.56
CA ASP A 131 -26.32 11.48 -1.92
C ASP A 131 -25.78 10.20 -2.56
N VAL A 132 -25.96 9.07 -1.85
CA VAL A 132 -25.45 7.78 -2.28
C VAL A 132 -26.04 7.39 -3.63
N LYS A 133 -27.31 7.64 -3.87
CA LYS A 133 -27.99 7.28 -5.12
C LYS A 133 -27.57 8.17 -6.28
N GLU A 134 -27.47 9.47 -6.06
CA GLU A 134 -27.20 10.42 -7.14
C GLU A 134 -25.72 10.53 -7.49
N LYS A 135 -24.81 10.32 -6.55
CA LYS A 135 -23.37 10.52 -6.75
C LYS A 135 -22.53 9.27 -6.62
N VAL A 136 -22.73 8.49 -5.55
CA VAL A 136 -21.85 7.33 -5.29
C VAL A 136 -22.13 6.18 -6.26
N LEU A 137 -23.39 5.80 -6.45
CA LEU A 137 -23.71 4.70 -7.34
C LEU A 137 -23.32 4.96 -8.80
N PRO A 138 -23.62 6.14 -9.41
CA PRO A 138 -23.15 6.44 -10.76
C PRO A 138 -21.62 6.48 -10.88
N PHE A 139 -20.92 6.92 -9.83
CA PHE A 139 -19.46 6.88 -9.78
C PHE A 139 -18.95 5.42 -9.81
N LEU A 140 -19.49 4.54 -8.97
CA LEU A 140 -19.13 3.13 -8.94
C LEU A 140 -19.45 2.44 -10.27
N ASP A 141 -20.62 2.67 -10.84
CA ASP A 141 -21.04 2.09 -12.14
C ASP A 141 -20.10 2.49 -13.28
N ARG A 142 -19.62 3.73 -13.28
CA ARG A 142 -18.66 4.20 -14.28
C ARG A 142 -17.34 3.45 -14.18
N TYR A 143 -16.76 3.34 -12.99
CA TYR A 143 -15.49 2.65 -12.81
C TYR A 143 -15.60 1.13 -12.92
N ALA A 144 -16.73 0.55 -12.55
CA ALA A 144 -16.98 -0.88 -12.75
C ALA A 144 -16.86 -1.29 -14.22
N LYS A 145 -17.29 -0.43 -15.15
CA LYS A 145 -17.17 -0.65 -16.61
C LYS A 145 -15.72 -0.62 -17.12
N LEU A 146 -14.80 -0.04 -16.35
CA LEU A 146 -13.37 0.01 -16.71
C LEU A 146 -12.61 -1.24 -16.26
N ILE A 147 -13.12 -1.98 -15.27
CA ILE A 147 -12.43 -3.17 -14.73
C ILE A 147 -12.03 -4.15 -15.84
N PRO A 148 -12.93 -4.59 -16.76
CA PRO A 148 -12.54 -5.52 -17.82
C PRO A 148 -11.56 -4.95 -18.84
N LYS A 149 -11.45 -3.62 -18.96
CA LYS A 149 -10.51 -2.95 -19.84
C LYS A 149 -9.12 -2.80 -19.21
N LEU A 150 -9.08 -2.81 -17.87
CA LEU A 150 -7.87 -2.64 -17.05
C LEU A 150 -7.34 -3.97 -16.48
N ALA A 151 -8.07 -5.04 -16.64
CA ALA A 151 -7.68 -6.39 -16.22
C ALA A 151 -6.56 -6.99 -17.09
#